data_123be9ce9706df22cd171db21d422c30
#
_entry.id   123be9ce9706df22cd171db21d422c30
#
_cell.length_a   1.000
_cell.length_b   1.000
_cell.length_c   1.000
_cell.angle_alpha   90.00
_cell.angle_beta   90.00
_cell.angle_gamma   90.00
#
_symmetry.space_group_name_H-M   'P 1'
#
loop_
_entity.id
_entity.type
_entity.pdbx_description
1 polymer ?
#
loop_
_entity_poly.entity_id
_entity_poly.type
_entity_poly.pdbx_seq_one_letter_code
_entity_poly.pdbx_strand_id
1 'polypeptide(L)'
;MNYLTNEKLVIVGAGGMIGSNMVQTVLTLGLTPNICLYDIYEPGVHGVFDEMEQCAFPGANLYYTVDPAEAFTGAKYIISSGGAPRKEGMTREDLLKGNCKIAADFGENIKKYCPDVKHVVVIFNPADVTALTALIHSGLKANQLTSLAALDSTRLQQALAHEFGVQQDKVTGAHTYGGHGEQMAVFASKVKIDGKPLAEMGLSAERWEEIKHNTVQGGSNIIKLRGRSSFQSPAYNAVKMIEAAMGGEKFTLPAGCYVNDEKLGFKNVMMAMPTTIDATGVHYTEPTGTPEEMASLQASYEHLCKMRDEIIGLDIIPAVAEWKNDNANL
;
A
#
# COMPACT_ATOMS: atom_id res chain seq x y z
N MET A 1 8.04 -19.06 19.88
CA MET A 1 7.86 -17.64 19.53
C MET A 1 6.49 -17.23 20.06
N ASN A 2 6.36 -16.04 20.66
CA ASN A 2 5.04 -15.53 21.01
C ASN A 2 4.51 -14.73 19.83
N TYR A 3 3.46 -15.21 19.18
CA TYR A 3 2.82 -14.50 18.08
C TYR A 3 1.87 -13.42 18.62
N LEU A 4 1.74 -12.31 17.86
CA LEU A 4 0.86 -11.19 18.20
C LEU A 4 -0.62 -11.60 18.20
N THR A 5 -1.02 -12.44 17.23
CA THR A 5 -2.37 -13.01 17.11
C THR A 5 -2.30 -14.45 16.59
N ASN A 6 -3.42 -15.19 16.71
CA ASN A 6 -3.59 -16.49 16.06
C ASN A 6 -4.54 -16.44 14.86
N GLU A 7 -4.91 -15.25 14.42
CA GLU A 7 -5.84 -15.09 13.31
C GLU A 7 -5.17 -15.34 11.96
N LYS A 8 -5.92 -15.86 11.00
CA LYS A 8 -5.43 -16.20 9.66
C LYS A 8 -5.11 -14.94 8.86
N LEU A 9 -3.88 -14.92 8.32
CA LEU A 9 -3.41 -13.95 7.33
C LEU A 9 -3.27 -14.63 5.97
N VAL A 10 -3.76 -13.99 4.92
CA VAL A 10 -3.55 -14.41 3.53
C VAL A 10 -2.57 -13.46 2.85
N ILE A 11 -1.52 -14.01 2.26
CA ILE A 11 -0.60 -13.29 1.38
C ILE A 11 -0.95 -13.64 -0.06
N VAL A 12 -1.51 -12.69 -0.79
CA VAL A 12 -1.89 -12.84 -2.20
C VAL A 12 -0.73 -12.42 -3.09
N GLY A 13 -0.40 -13.25 -4.10
CA GLY A 13 0.80 -13.09 -4.91
C GLY A 13 2.04 -13.62 -4.18
N ALA A 14 1.86 -14.65 -3.34
CA ALA A 14 2.90 -15.16 -2.43
C ALA A 14 4.08 -15.81 -3.16
N GLY A 15 3.88 -16.33 -4.37
CA GLY A 15 4.95 -16.89 -5.22
C GLY A 15 5.88 -15.82 -5.81
N GLY A 16 5.50 -14.53 -5.75
CA GLY A 16 6.31 -13.42 -6.22
C GLY A 16 7.34 -12.94 -5.19
N MET A 17 8.27 -12.08 -5.62
CA MET A 17 9.33 -11.56 -4.76
C MET A 17 8.80 -10.70 -3.61
N ILE A 18 7.77 -9.91 -3.82
CA ILE A 18 7.16 -9.10 -2.75
C ILE A 18 6.43 -10.05 -1.78
N GLY A 19 5.62 -10.97 -2.32
CA GLY A 19 4.85 -11.92 -1.52
C GLY A 19 5.71 -12.80 -0.62
N SER A 20 6.76 -13.41 -1.15
CA SER A 20 7.70 -14.23 -0.37
C SER A 20 8.40 -13.44 0.75
N ASN A 21 8.80 -12.19 0.47
CA ASN A 21 9.35 -11.31 1.50
C ASN A 21 8.33 -10.94 2.58
N MET A 22 7.04 -10.79 2.23
CA MET A 22 6.00 -10.55 3.22
C MET A 22 5.82 -11.75 4.15
N VAL A 23 5.80 -12.98 3.60
CA VAL A 23 5.72 -14.21 4.42
C VAL A 23 6.86 -14.26 5.42
N GLN A 24 8.09 -14.11 4.96
CA GLN A 24 9.28 -14.10 5.82
C GLN A 24 9.22 -12.99 6.88
N THR A 25 8.81 -11.78 6.49
CA THR A 25 8.73 -10.63 7.41
C THR A 25 7.68 -10.87 8.50
N VAL A 26 6.48 -11.39 8.15
CA VAL A 26 5.42 -11.74 9.11
C VAL A 26 5.91 -12.75 10.15
N LEU A 27 6.59 -13.80 9.69
CA LEU A 27 7.13 -14.83 10.57
C LEU A 27 8.27 -14.29 11.45
N THR A 28 9.17 -13.48 10.88
CA THR A 28 10.30 -12.87 11.61
C THR A 28 9.81 -11.94 12.71
N LEU A 29 8.77 -11.15 12.45
CA LEU A 29 8.16 -10.25 13.43
C LEU A 29 7.22 -10.98 14.41
N GLY A 30 6.88 -12.24 14.15
CA GLY A 30 5.99 -13.02 15.01
C GLY A 30 4.55 -12.50 15.02
N LEU A 31 4.01 -12.11 13.87
CA LEU A 31 2.67 -11.51 13.82
C LEU A 31 1.57 -12.55 13.97
N THR A 32 1.60 -13.62 13.18
CA THR A 32 0.69 -14.77 13.29
C THR A 32 1.38 -16.04 12.82
N PRO A 33 1.09 -17.19 13.44
CA PRO A 33 1.56 -18.47 12.91
C PRO A 33 0.75 -18.94 11.69
N ASN A 34 -0.49 -18.49 11.53
CA ASN A 34 -1.45 -19.02 10.57
C ASN A 34 -1.42 -18.20 9.27
N ILE A 35 -0.60 -18.61 8.31
CA ILE A 35 -0.40 -17.90 7.04
C ILE A 35 -0.79 -18.81 5.87
N CYS A 36 -1.71 -18.33 5.02
CA CYS A 36 -2.00 -18.89 3.72
C CYS A 36 -1.20 -18.16 2.65
N LEU A 37 -0.41 -18.89 1.90
CA LEU A 37 0.29 -18.42 0.71
C LEU A 37 -0.63 -18.68 -0.50
N TYR A 38 -1.19 -17.63 -1.06
CA TYR A 38 -2.09 -17.74 -2.21
C TYR A 38 -1.45 -17.13 -3.47
N ASP A 39 -1.45 -17.89 -4.55
CA ASP A 39 -1.04 -17.43 -5.88
C ASP A 39 -1.77 -18.23 -6.95
N ILE A 40 -1.88 -17.69 -8.16
CA ILE A 40 -2.45 -18.40 -9.31
C ILE A 40 -1.43 -19.31 -10.01
N TYR A 41 -0.15 -19.15 -9.72
CA TYR A 41 0.96 -19.93 -10.28
C TYR A 41 1.49 -20.93 -9.24
N GLU A 42 0.93 -22.14 -9.25
CA GLU A 42 1.20 -23.19 -8.27
C GLU A 42 2.69 -23.50 -8.08
N PRO A 43 3.52 -23.71 -9.14
CA PRO A 43 4.93 -24.03 -8.92
C PRO A 43 5.69 -22.93 -8.17
N GLY A 44 5.33 -21.64 -8.39
CA GLY A 44 5.95 -20.52 -7.71
C GLY A 44 5.60 -20.47 -6.24
N VAL A 45 4.34 -20.59 -5.89
CA VAL A 45 3.90 -20.53 -4.48
C VAL A 45 4.32 -21.77 -3.70
N HIS A 46 4.33 -22.95 -4.32
CA HIS A 46 4.83 -24.18 -3.73
C HIS A 46 6.32 -24.05 -3.39
N GLY A 47 7.13 -23.53 -4.32
CA GLY A 47 8.56 -23.32 -4.05
C GLY A 47 8.83 -22.34 -2.90
N VAL A 48 8.03 -21.25 -2.79
CA VAL A 48 8.13 -20.33 -1.66
C VAL A 48 7.70 -21.00 -0.36
N PHE A 49 6.65 -21.80 -0.39
CA PHE A 49 6.18 -22.56 0.77
C PHE A 49 7.28 -23.49 1.30
N ASP A 50 7.87 -24.34 0.44
CA ASP A 50 8.95 -25.25 0.81
C ASP A 50 10.15 -24.49 1.42
N GLU A 51 10.54 -23.37 0.80
CA GLU A 51 11.66 -22.56 1.29
C GLU A 51 11.34 -21.94 2.67
N MET A 52 10.11 -21.51 2.90
CA MET A 52 9.71 -20.96 4.21
C MET A 52 9.61 -22.04 5.29
N GLU A 53 9.18 -23.27 4.97
CA GLU A 53 9.23 -24.38 5.91
C GLU A 53 10.67 -24.74 6.32
N GLN A 54 11.63 -24.67 5.38
CA GLN A 54 13.05 -24.88 5.65
C GLN A 54 13.66 -23.86 6.61
N CYS A 55 13.03 -22.67 6.78
CA CYS A 55 13.42 -21.69 7.80
C CYS A 55 13.09 -22.16 9.23
N ALA A 56 12.25 -23.18 9.40
CA ALA A 56 11.87 -23.79 10.67
C ALA A 56 11.39 -22.78 11.74
N PHE A 57 10.56 -21.83 11.36
CA PHE A 57 9.98 -20.87 12.30
C PHE A 57 9.14 -21.57 13.37
N PRO A 58 9.44 -21.39 14.67
CA PRO A 58 8.78 -22.13 15.74
C PRO A 58 7.27 -21.87 15.79
N GLY A 59 6.47 -22.93 15.66
CA GLY A 59 5.01 -22.88 15.75
C GLY A 59 4.31 -22.28 14.51
N ALA A 60 5.04 -22.05 13.42
CA ALA A 60 4.43 -21.62 12.16
C ALA A 60 3.50 -22.71 11.61
N ASN A 61 2.35 -22.28 11.11
CA ASN A 61 1.35 -23.12 10.47
C ASN A 61 1.09 -22.54 9.08
N LEU A 62 1.90 -22.95 8.12
CA LEU A 62 1.87 -22.48 6.74
C LEU A 62 1.11 -23.48 5.87
N TYR A 63 0.44 -22.98 4.88
CA TYR A 63 -0.03 -23.76 3.74
C TYR A 63 -0.11 -22.89 2.50
N TYR A 64 -0.10 -23.49 1.34
CA TYR A 64 -0.31 -22.78 0.08
C TYR A 64 -1.53 -23.35 -0.65
N THR A 65 -2.13 -22.52 -1.49
CA THR A 65 -3.23 -22.92 -2.36
C THR A 65 -3.32 -22.02 -3.58
N VAL A 66 -3.94 -22.54 -4.64
CA VAL A 66 -4.36 -21.79 -5.85
C VAL A 66 -5.86 -21.59 -5.90
N ASP A 67 -6.60 -22.12 -4.92
CA ASP A 67 -8.06 -21.98 -4.81
C ASP A 67 -8.42 -20.77 -3.94
N PRO A 68 -9.09 -19.75 -4.50
CA PRO A 68 -9.49 -18.56 -3.74
C PRO A 68 -10.48 -18.89 -2.61
N ALA A 69 -11.35 -19.89 -2.75
CA ALA A 69 -12.27 -20.28 -1.69
C ALA A 69 -11.52 -20.80 -0.46
N GLU A 70 -10.51 -21.65 -0.67
CA GLU A 70 -9.65 -22.15 0.39
C GLU A 70 -8.78 -21.03 0.99
N ALA A 71 -8.22 -20.18 0.15
CA ALA A 71 -7.38 -19.07 0.59
C ALA A 71 -8.14 -18.10 1.50
N PHE A 72 -9.29 -17.59 1.04
CA PHE A 72 -10.00 -16.49 1.70
C PHE A 72 -10.91 -16.94 2.85
N THR A 73 -11.44 -18.16 2.83
CA THR A 73 -12.33 -18.62 3.93
C THR A 73 -11.63 -18.53 5.29
N GLY A 74 -12.24 -17.78 6.21
CA GLY A 74 -11.73 -17.57 7.57
C GLY A 74 -10.59 -16.57 7.68
N ALA A 75 -10.17 -15.89 6.58
CA ALA A 75 -9.17 -14.85 6.62
C ALA A 75 -9.64 -13.66 7.46
N LYS A 76 -8.78 -13.16 8.34
CA LYS A 76 -9.01 -11.94 9.12
C LYS A 76 -8.15 -10.78 8.64
N TYR A 77 -7.05 -11.09 8.00
CA TYR A 77 -6.11 -10.10 7.44
C TYR A 77 -5.65 -10.56 6.06
N ILE A 78 -5.47 -9.61 5.15
CA ILE A 78 -5.02 -9.90 3.79
C ILE A 78 -4.01 -8.83 3.36
N ILE A 79 -2.89 -9.26 2.75
CA ILE A 79 -2.01 -8.36 2.00
C ILE A 79 -1.94 -8.87 0.57
N SER A 80 -2.23 -8.00 -0.41
CA SER A 80 -2.23 -8.36 -1.82
C SER A 80 -1.15 -7.64 -2.62
N SER A 81 -0.24 -8.44 -3.19
CA SER A 81 0.71 -8.03 -4.24
C SER A 81 0.40 -8.72 -5.57
N GLY A 82 -0.80 -9.27 -5.71
CA GLY A 82 -1.21 -10.19 -6.78
C GLY A 82 -1.49 -9.57 -8.15
N GLY A 83 -0.97 -8.38 -8.45
CA GLY A 83 -1.10 -7.76 -9.76
C GLY A 83 -0.13 -8.32 -10.81
N ALA A 84 -0.51 -8.19 -12.08
CA ALA A 84 0.37 -8.54 -13.18
C ALA A 84 1.47 -7.47 -13.37
N PRO A 85 2.73 -7.88 -13.57
CA PRO A 85 3.79 -6.94 -13.93
C PRO A 85 3.61 -6.44 -15.36
N ARG A 86 4.11 -5.21 -15.64
CA ARG A 86 4.14 -4.69 -17.01
C ARG A 86 5.06 -5.56 -17.87
N LYS A 87 4.51 -6.09 -18.97
CA LYS A 87 5.26 -6.85 -19.97
C LYS A 87 5.70 -5.94 -21.12
N GLU A 88 6.72 -6.36 -21.85
CA GLU A 88 7.16 -5.69 -23.08
C GLU A 88 5.99 -5.60 -24.07
N GLY A 89 5.80 -4.43 -24.68
CA GLY A 89 4.70 -4.14 -25.61
C GLY A 89 3.36 -3.76 -24.94
N MET A 90 3.20 -3.90 -23.62
CA MET A 90 1.99 -3.44 -22.94
C MET A 90 1.96 -1.91 -22.80
N THR A 91 0.82 -1.32 -23.14
CA THR A 91 0.54 0.08 -22.88
C THR A 91 0.28 0.31 -21.38
N ARG A 92 0.25 1.59 -20.96
CA ARG A 92 -0.17 1.95 -19.60
C ARG A 92 -1.64 1.59 -19.35
N GLU A 93 -2.49 1.78 -20.37
CA GLU A 93 -3.91 1.45 -20.32
C GLU A 93 -4.14 -0.06 -20.17
N ASP A 94 -3.41 -0.91 -20.92
CA ASP A 94 -3.50 -2.36 -20.79
C ASP A 94 -3.17 -2.83 -19.38
N LEU A 95 -2.13 -2.25 -18.77
CA LEU A 95 -1.74 -2.57 -17.39
C LEU A 95 -2.81 -2.12 -16.40
N LEU A 96 -3.32 -0.89 -16.55
CA LEU A 96 -4.38 -0.34 -15.73
C LEU A 96 -5.63 -1.24 -15.79
N LYS A 97 -6.11 -1.51 -17.00
CA LYS A 97 -7.28 -2.35 -17.25
C LYS A 97 -7.11 -3.76 -16.68
N GLY A 98 -5.96 -4.38 -16.93
CA GLY A 98 -5.65 -5.73 -16.43
C GLY A 98 -5.63 -5.81 -14.91
N ASN A 99 -4.90 -4.90 -14.25
CA ASN A 99 -4.76 -4.92 -12.80
C ASN A 99 -6.04 -4.48 -12.06
N CYS A 100 -6.83 -3.57 -12.63
CA CYS A 100 -8.12 -3.22 -12.04
C CYS A 100 -9.14 -4.38 -12.16
N LYS A 101 -9.12 -5.19 -13.22
CA LYS A 101 -9.93 -6.41 -13.28
C LYS A 101 -9.51 -7.42 -12.21
N ILE A 102 -8.21 -7.64 -12.03
CA ILE A 102 -7.70 -8.48 -10.95
C ILE A 102 -8.15 -7.94 -9.58
N ALA A 103 -8.18 -6.62 -9.41
CA ALA A 103 -8.63 -5.98 -8.17
C ALA A 103 -10.14 -6.16 -7.94
N ALA A 104 -10.97 -6.12 -8.99
CA ALA A 104 -12.39 -6.41 -8.92
C ALA A 104 -12.65 -7.86 -8.47
N ASP A 105 -12.03 -8.83 -9.17
CA ASP A 105 -12.11 -10.26 -8.81
C ASP A 105 -11.63 -10.50 -7.36
N PHE A 106 -10.57 -9.81 -6.94
CA PHE A 106 -10.07 -9.86 -5.57
C PHE A 106 -11.11 -9.34 -4.56
N GLY A 107 -11.74 -8.20 -4.86
CA GLY A 107 -12.83 -7.65 -4.04
C GLY A 107 -14.02 -8.60 -3.94
N GLU A 108 -14.46 -9.19 -5.05
CA GLU A 108 -15.54 -10.17 -5.07
C GLU A 108 -15.22 -11.42 -4.24
N ASN A 109 -13.98 -11.91 -4.30
CA ASN A 109 -13.54 -13.03 -3.48
C ASN A 109 -13.60 -12.69 -1.97
N ILE A 110 -13.21 -11.47 -1.57
CA ILE A 110 -13.35 -11.00 -0.19
C ILE A 110 -14.82 -11.01 0.21
N LYS A 111 -15.69 -10.38 -0.58
CA LYS A 111 -17.13 -10.30 -0.33
C LYS A 111 -17.78 -11.69 -0.16
N LYS A 112 -17.33 -12.64 -0.97
CA LYS A 112 -17.90 -13.98 -1.00
C LYS A 112 -17.39 -14.90 0.13
N TYR A 113 -16.09 -14.87 0.41
CA TYR A 113 -15.46 -15.89 1.25
C TYR A 113 -15.00 -15.38 2.63
N CYS A 114 -14.75 -14.08 2.79
CA CYS A 114 -14.33 -13.51 4.08
C CYS A 114 -14.92 -12.10 4.35
N PRO A 115 -16.25 -11.94 4.32
CA PRO A 115 -16.89 -10.62 4.51
C PRO A 115 -16.62 -9.99 5.88
N ASP A 116 -16.10 -10.75 6.83
CA ASP A 116 -15.71 -10.34 8.18
C ASP A 116 -14.19 -10.09 8.35
N VAL A 117 -13.45 -9.98 7.23
CA VAL A 117 -12.03 -9.59 7.26
C VAL A 117 -11.86 -8.24 7.96
N LYS A 118 -10.84 -8.14 8.81
CA LYS A 118 -10.62 -6.95 9.63
C LYS A 118 -9.86 -5.86 8.88
N HIS A 119 -8.83 -6.24 8.12
CA HIS A 119 -8.05 -5.28 7.35
C HIS A 119 -7.41 -5.91 6.11
N VAL A 120 -7.35 -5.10 5.04
CA VAL A 120 -6.77 -5.46 3.75
C VAL A 120 -5.76 -4.40 3.33
N VAL A 121 -4.56 -4.82 2.90
CA VAL A 121 -3.55 -3.93 2.31
C VAL A 121 -3.33 -4.31 0.85
N VAL A 122 -3.53 -3.35 -0.06
CA VAL A 122 -3.32 -3.52 -1.52
C VAL A 122 -2.04 -2.82 -1.92
N ILE A 123 -1.14 -3.51 -2.62
CA ILE A 123 0.18 -2.97 -2.97
C ILE A 123 0.55 -3.09 -4.45
N PHE A 124 -0.28 -3.70 -5.29
CA PHE A 124 0.00 -3.82 -6.72
C PHE A 124 -0.50 -2.61 -7.52
N ASN A 125 0.31 -2.21 -8.49
CA ASN A 125 0.12 -0.97 -9.23
C ASN A 125 -0.94 -1.06 -10.35
N PRO A 126 -1.66 0.07 -10.58
CA PRO A 126 -1.61 1.36 -9.87
C PRO A 126 -2.33 1.29 -8.53
N ALA A 127 -1.57 1.31 -7.42
CA ALA A 127 -2.05 0.90 -6.09
C ALA A 127 -3.32 1.64 -5.63
N ASP A 128 -3.47 2.93 -5.94
CA ASP A 128 -4.62 3.72 -5.50
C ASP A 128 -5.91 3.30 -6.23
N VAL A 129 -5.86 3.12 -7.56
CA VAL A 129 -7.05 2.70 -8.32
C VAL A 129 -7.37 1.23 -8.15
N THR A 130 -6.37 0.36 -7.98
CA THR A 130 -6.60 -1.07 -7.68
C THR A 130 -7.20 -1.25 -6.28
N ALA A 131 -6.75 -0.48 -5.29
CA ALA A 131 -7.33 -0.47 -3.96
C ALA A 131 -8.77 0.09 -3.96
N LEU A 132 -9.03 1.16 -4.71
CA LEU A 132 -10.39 1.71 -4.88
C LEU A 132 -11.31 0.66 -5.53
N THR A 133 -10.86 0.01 -6.60
CA THR A 133 -11.62 -1.05 -7.29
C THR A 133 -11.93 -2.21 -6.33
N ALA A 134 -10.92 -2.69 -5.59
CA ALA A 134 -11.12 -3.76 -4.61
C ALA A 134 -12.11 -3.35 -3.51
N LEU A 135 -12.05 -2.11 -3.02
CA LEU A 135 -12.96 -1.60 -2.00
C LEU A 135 -14.41 -1.58 -2.51
N ILE A 136 -14.66 -1.10 -3.73
CA ILE A 136 -16.01 -1.06 -4.32
C ILE A 136 -16.61 -2.47 -4.41
N HIS A 137 -15.84 -3.46 -4.88
CA HIS A 137 -16.33 -4.83 -5.08
C HIS A 137 -16.34 -5.70 -3.82
N SER A 138 -15.65 -5.29 -2.74
CA SER A 138 -15.47 -6.14 -1.55
C SER A 138 -16.60 -6.06 -0.52
N GLY A 139 -17.41 -5.00 -0.54
CA GLY A 139 -18.41 -4.73 0.51
C GLY A 139 -17.79 -4.31 1.86
N LEU A 140 -16.49 -4.03 1.92
CA LEU A 140 -15.80 -3.59 3.13
C LEU A 140 -16.14 -2.13 3.48
N LYS A 141 -15.98 -1.78 4.75
CA LYS A 141 -16.00 -0.38 5.18
C LYS A 141 -14.71 0.31 4.71
N ALA A 142 -14.79 1.62 4.46
CA ALA A 142 -13.68 2.43 4.00
C ALA A 142 -12.41 2.31 4.88
N ASN A 143 -12.57 2.14 6.20
CA ASN A 143 -11.45 2.02 7.14
C ASN A 143 -10.85 0.61 7.24
N GLN A 144 -11.35 -0.37 6.50
CA GLN A 144 -10.84 -1.74 6.49
C GLN A 144 -9.89 -2.04 5.32
N LEU A 145 -9.68 -1.08 4.41
CA LEU A 145 -8.80 -1.27 3.26
C LEU A 145 -7.88 -0.07 3.06
N THR A 146 -6.61 -0.35 2.80
CA THR A 146 -5.56 0.65 2.52
C THR A 146 -4.76 0.28 1.30
N SER A 147 -4.20 1.30 0.60
CA SER A 147 -3.13 1.11 -0.37
C SER A 147 -1.76 1.47 0.23
N LEU A 148 -0.70 0.87 -0.30
CA LEU A 148 0.67 1.17 0.12
C LEU A 148 1.16 2.45 -0.54
N ALA A 149 1.24 3.54 0.22
CA ALA A 149 1.89 4.80 -0.17
C ALA A 149 3.08 5.18 0.75
N ALA A 150 3.18 4.56 1.92
CA ALA A 150 4.18 4.87 2.94
C ALA A 150 5.64 4.80 2.45
N LEU A 151 5.90 3.94 1.45
CA LEU A 151 7.21 3.79 0.84
C LEU A 151 7.77 5.12 0.27
N ASP A 152 6.91 5.98 -0.23
CA ASP A 152 7.33 7.27 -0.80
C ASP A 152 7.81 8.21 0.30
N SER A 153 7.14 8.23 1.43
CA SER A 153 7.57 8.98 2.62
C SER A 153 8.88 8.45 3.21
N THR A 154 9.09 7.13 3.23
CA THR A 154 10.36 6.56 3.70
C THR A 154 11.52 6.81 2.73
N ARG A 155 11.26 6.99 1.44
CA ARG A 155 12.27 7.44 0.45
C ARG A 155 12.70 8.88 0.72
N LEU A 156 11.75 9.79 0.99
CA LEU A 156 12.04 11.16 1.37
C LEU A 156 12.84 11.21 2.67
N GLN A 157 12.43 10.44 3.66
CA GLN A 157 13.11 10.32 4.95
C GLN A 157 14.56 9.85 4.77
N GLN A 158 14.78 8.81 3.94
CA GLN A 158 16.13 8.32 3.61
C GLN A 158 16.98 9.38 2.91
N ALA A 159 16.44 10.07 1.90
CA ALA A 159 17.16 11.06 1.16
C ALA A 159 17.64 12.22 2.06
N LEU A 160 16.76 12.70 2.94
CA LEU A 160 17.10 13.73 3.92
C LEU A 160 18.09 13.23 4.98
N ALA A 161 17.96 11.99 5.44
CA ALA A 161 18.92 11.40 6.38
C ALA A 161 20.33 11.36 5.79
N HIS A 162 20.46 10.97 4.52
CA HIS A 162 21.74 10.97 3.80
C HIS A 162 22.29 12.40 3.60
N GLU A 163 21.43 13.36 3.24
CA GLU A 163 21.81 14.75 3.04
C GLU A 163 22.46 15.36 4.27
N PHE A 164 21.88 15.10 5.43
CA PHE A 164 22.34 15.68 6.70
C PHE A 164 23.26 14.77 7.52
N GLY A 165 23.60 13.57 7.01
CA GLY A 165 24.49 12.65 7.70
C GLY A 165 23.93 12.13 9.04
N VAL A 166 22.61 12.01 9.17
CA VAL A 166 21.94 11.52 10.37
C VAL A 166 21.30 10.14 10.15
N GLN A 167 20.93 9.47 11.23
CA GLN A 167 20.12 8.24 11.10
C GLN A 167 18.70 8.58 10.67
N GLN A 168 18.06 7.63 9.99
CA GLN A 168 16.77 7.85 9.36
C GLN A 168 15.64 8.16 10.36
N ASP A 169 15.70 7.62 11.58
CA ASP A 169 14.77 7.91 12.69
C ASP A 169 14.89 9.35 13.24
N LYS A 170 15.99 10.05 12.92
CA LYS A 170 16.18 11.48 13.24
C LYS A 170 15.47 12.42 12.27
N VAL A 171 14.95 11.89 11.16
CA VAL A 171 14.14 12.63 10.20
C VAL A 171 12.67 12.37 10.48
N THR A 172 11.95 13.37 10.93
CA THR A 172 10.51 13.27 11.25
C THR A 172 9.70 14.21 10.38
N GLY A 173 8.42 13.90 10.14
CA GLY A 173 7.53 14.72 9.33
C GLY A 173 7.85 14.74 7.82
N ALA A 174 8.74 13.87 7.35
CA ALA A 174 9.03 13.69 5.93
C ALA A 174 7.91 12.85 5.29
N HIS A 175 6.92 13.53 4.74
CA HIS A 175 5.70 12.89 4.26
C HIS A 175 5.43 13.20 2.79
N THR A 176 4.80 12.23 2.13
CA THR A 176 4.24 12.37 0.79
C THR A 176 2.75 12.05 0.84
N TYR A 177 1.93 12.82 0.15
CA TYR A 177 0.49 12.65 0.10
C TYR A 177 -0.02 12.55 -1.34
N GLY A 178 -1.31 12.25 -1.52
CA GLY A 178 -1.92 12.10 -2.84
C GLY A 178 -1.72 10.72 -3.44
N GLY A 179 -1.55 10.65 -4.76
CA GLY A 179 -1.34 9.40 -5.49
C GLY A 179 0.07 8.85 -5.34
N HIS A 180 0.17 7.51 -5.28
CA HIS A 180 1.47 6.83 -5.32
C HIS A 180 2.13 6.95 -6.70
N GLY A 181 3.42 7.28 -6.75
CA GLY A 181 4.22 7.41 -7.97
C GLY A 181 4.55 8.86 -8.33
N GLU A 182 4.68 9.17 -9.63
CA GLU A 182 5.20 10.47 -10.10
C GLU A 182 4.33 11.67 -9.72
N GLN A 183 3.07 11.44 -9.36
CA GLN A 183 2.11 12.48 -9.01
C GLN A 183 1.98 12.70 -7.50
N MET A 184 2.86 12.09 -6.69
CA MET A 184 2.87 12.32 -5.25
C MET A 184 3.16 13.80 -4.92
N ALA A 185 2.50 14.31 -3.90
CA ALA A 185 2.78 15.61 -3.33
C ALA A 185 3.79 15.48 -2.17
N VAL A 186 4.96 16.09 -2.31
CA VAL A 186 6.04 16.01 -1.32
C VAL A 186 5.94 17.19 -0.36
N PHE A 187 5.82 16.89 0.94
CA PHE A 187 5.65 17.89 2.01
C PHE A 187 6.94 18.01 2.83
N ALA A 188 7.47 19.23 2.89
CA ALA A 188 8.69 19.58 3.59
C ALA A 188 8.46 20.47 4.82
N SER A 189 7.33 21.19 4.86
CA SER A 189 7.07 22.24 5.85
C SER A 189 7.06 21.76 7.30
N LYS A 190 6.83 20.45 7.52
CA LYS A 190 6.82 19.83 8.85
C LYS A 190 8.04 18.95 9.13
N VAL A 191 8.97 18.87 8.19
CA VAL A 191 10.18 18.06 8.36
C VAL A 191 11.07 18.64 9.43
N LYS A 192 11.54 17.76 10.31
CA LYS A 192 12.58 18.07 11.29
C LYS A 192 13.73 17.08 11.15
N ILE A 193 14.95 17.61 11.28
CA ILE A 193 16.20 16.85 11.28
C ILE A 193 16.78 16.96 12.69
N ASP A 194 16.83 15.84 13.39
CA ASP A 194 17.26 15.78 14.80
C ASP A 194 16.58 16.87 15.68
N GLY A 195 15.25 17.01 15.46
CA GLY A 195 14.39 17.96 16.18
C GLY A 195 14.39 19.41 15.63
N LYS A 196 15.30 19.78 14.72
CA LYS A 196 15.37 21.13 14.12
C LYS A 196 14.53 21.19 12.82
N PRO A 197 13.73 22.24 12.59
CA PRO A 197 12.98 22.40 11.35
C PRO A 197 13.92 22.39 10.12
N LEU A 198 13.50 21.74 9.04
CA LEU A 198 14.27 21.67 7.78
C LEU A 198 14.63 23.07 7.25
N ALA A 199 13.71 24.04 7.38
CA ALA A 199 13.94 25.43 6.99
C ALA A 199 15.13 26.10 7.68
N GLU A 200 15.56 25.61 8.85
CA GLU A 200 16.70 26.14 9.60
C GLU A 200 18.00 25.39 9.33
N MET A 201 17.96 24.35 8.46
CA MET A 201 19.12 23.50 8.19
C MET A 201 20.02 24.01 7.06
N GLY A 202 19.68 25.14 6.43
CA GLY A 202 20.50 25.76 5.38
C GLY A 202 20.49 25.00 4.05
N LEU A 203 19.47 24.16 3.78
CA LEU A 203 19.30 23.45 2.51
C LEU A 203 18.97 24.47 1.42
N SER A 204 19.76 24.47 0.30
CA SER A 204 19.45 25.36 -0.83
C SER A 204 18.19 24.88 -1.58
N ALA A 205 17.54 25.82 -2.27
CA ALA A 205 16.34 25.49 -3.07
C ALA A 205 16.66 24.49 -4.19
N GLU A 206 17.83 24.63 -4.85
CA GLU A 206 18.25 23.68 -5.90
C GLU A 206 18.44 22.28 -5.31
N ARG A 207 19.07 22.17 -4.14
CA ARG A 207 19.29 20.88 -3.49
C ARG A 207 18.00 20.24 -3.02
N TRP A 208 17.07 21.05 -2.54
CA TRP A 208 15.73 20.58 -2.20
C TRP A 208 15.00 20.00 -3.42
N GLU A 209 15.00 20.68 -4.55
CA GLU A 209 14.36 20.17 -5.78
C GLU A 209 15.02 18.87 -6.29
N GLU A 210 16.33 18.73 -6.15
CA GLU A 210 17.03 17.49 -6.47
C GLU A 210 16.60 16.34 -5.54
N ILE A 211 16.49 16.57 -4.23
CA ILE A 211 16.01 15.58 -3.25
C ILE A 211 14.57 15.17 -3.57
N LYS A 212 13.71 16.13 -3.83
CA LYS A 212 12.32 15.91 -4.21
C LYS A 212 12.21 15.08 -5.49
N HIS A 213 12.95 15.45 -6.53
CA HIS A 213 13.00 14.70 -7.79
C HIS A 213 13.46 13.25 -7.56
N ASN A 214 14.54 13.04 -6.81
CA ASN A 214 15.06 11.70 -6.51
C ASN A 214 14.10 10.87 -5.68
N THR A 215 13.33 11.49 -4.79
CA THR A 215 12.26 10.82 -4.02
C THR A 215 11.17 10.30 -4.95
N VAL A 216 10.67 11.16 -5.85
CA VAL A 216 9.65 10.81 -6.84
C VAL A 216 10.15 9.71 -7.78
N GLN A 217 11.41 9.78 -8.22
CA GLN A 217 12.03 8.77 -9.09
C GLN A 217 12.59 7.56 -8.34
N GLY A 218 12.35 7.43 -7.04
CA GLY A 218 12.95 6.39 -6.20
C GLY A 218 12.72 4.95 -6.71
N GLY A 219 11.55 4.66 -7.26
CA GLY A 219 11.26 3.37 -7.88
C GLY A 219 12.12 3.11 -9.12
N SER A 220 12.19 4.08 -10.03
CA SER A 220 13.00 4.00 -11.26
C SER A 220 14.50 3.89 -10.96
N ASN A 221 14.97 4.57 -9.91
CA ASN A 221 16.36 4.51 -9.49
C ASN A 221 16.74 3.10 -8.98
N ILE A 222 15.88 2.44 -8.22
CA ILE A 222 16.10 1.05 -7.80
C ILE A 222 16.12 0.10 -9.01
N ILE A 223 15.22 0.30 -9.98
CA ILE A 223 15.23 -0.52 -11.22
C ILE A 223 16.55 -0.38 -11.97
N LYS A 224 17.07 0.85 -12.11
CA LYS A 224 18.39 1.10 -12.76
C LYS A 224 19.53 0.38 -12.05
N LEU A 225 19.52 0.35 -10.71
CA LEU A 225 20.58 -0.26 -9.91
C LEU A 225 20.47 -1.79 -9.84
N ARG A 226 19.25 -2.34 -9.76
CA ARG A 226 19.01 -3.76 -9.49
C ARG A 226 18.51 -4.57 -10.67
N GLY A 227 18.17 -3.92 -11.80
CA GLY A 227 17.53 -4.55 -12.97
C GLY A 227 16.09 -5.01 -12.72
N ARG A 228 15.48 -4.61 -11.58
CA ARG A 228 14.12 -5.01 -11.17
C ARG A 228 13.54 -4.03 -10.15
N SER A 229 12.22 -4.03 -10.01
CA SER A 229 11.49 -3.21 -9.04
C SER A 229 11.87 -3.54 -7.59
N SER A 230 11.64 -2.58 -6.69
CA SER A 230 11.74 -2.80 -5.25
C SER A 230 10.79 -3.91 -4.81
N PHE A 231 11.22 -4.75 -3.87
CA PHE A 231 10.38 -5.78 -3.28
C PHE A 231 10.52 -5.86 -1.75
N GLN A 232 11.70 -5.60 -1.20
CA GLN A 232 11.94 -5.66 0.26
C GLN A 232 11.23 -4.52 0.99
N SER A 233 11.42 -3.28 0.54
CA SER A 233 10.81 -2.11 1.20
C SER A 233 9.27 -2.07 1.09
N PRO A 234 8.63 -2.37 -0.06
CA PRO A 234 7.17 -2.45 -0.10
C PRO A 234 6.63 -3.62 0.76
N ALA A 235 7.29 -4.78 0.76
CA ALA A 235 6.90 -5.90 1.62
C ALA A 235 6.94 -5.53 3.11
N TYR A 236 8.05 -4.93 3.57
CA TYR A 236 8.22 -4.52 4.95
C TYR A 236 7.16 -3.49 5.38
N ASN A 237 6.96 -2.43 4.59
CA ASN A 237 5.96 -1.40 4.93
C ASN A 237 4.53 -1.98 4.96
N ALA A 238 4.15 -2.83 4.00
CA ALA A 238 2.84 -3.47 3.98
C ALA A 238 2.62 -4.37 5.21
N VAL A 239 3.65 -5.11 5.63
CA VAL A 239 3.59 -5.94 6.84
C VAL A 239 3.48 -5.08 8.10
N LYS A 240 4.17 -3.94 8.18
CA LYS A 240 4.01 -2.99 9.30
C LYS A 240 2.61 -2.37 9.36
N MET A 241 1.97 -2.13 8.21
CA MET A 241 0.57 -1.68 8.17
C MET A 241 -0.38 -2.76 8.72
N ILE A 242 -0.18 -4.03 8.34
CA ILE A 242 -1.03 -5.13 8.84
C ILE A 242 -0.75 -5.45 10.31
N GLU A 243 0.51 -5.35 10.77
CA GLU A 243 0.86 -5.45 12.18
C GLU A 243 0.07 -4.48 13.04
N ALA A 244 -0.03 -3.23 12.62
CA ALA A 244 -0.81 -2.21 13.32
C ALA A 244 -2.31 -2.58 13.37
N ALA A 245 -2.87 -3.06 12.25
CA ALA A 245 -4.26 -3.53 12.20
C ALA A 245 -4.49 -4.78 13.06
N MET A 246 -3.48 -5.61 13.29
CA MET A 246 -3.51 -6.76 14.19
C MET A 246 -3.43 -6.37 15.67
N GLY A 247 -3.25 -5.09 15.99
CA GLY A 247 -3.12 -4.59 17.36
C GLY A 247 -1.67 -4.47 17.86
N GLY A 248 -0.70 -4.51 16.95
CA GLY A 248 0.70 -4.19 17.23
C GLY A 248 0.96 -2.69 17.31
N GLU A 249 2.19 -2.29 17.01
CA GLU A 249 2.57 -0.88 17.00
C GLU A 249 1.76 -0.09 15.97
N LYS A 250 1.22 1.08 16.37
CA LYS A 250 0.47 1.95 15.47
C LYS A 250 1.33 2.38 14.28
N PHE A 251 0.76 2.30 13.08
CA PHE A 251 1.41 2.78 11.88
C PHE A 251 0.96 4.21 11.58
N THR A 252 1.90 5.15 11.51
CA THR A 252 1.61 6.59 11.40
C THR A 252 2.19 7.25 10.15
N LEU A 253 2.85 6.47 9.26
CA LEU A 253 3.25 6.99 7.96
C LEU A 253 2.02 7.13 7.05
N PRO A 254 2.04 8.09 6.11
CA PRO A 254 0.98 8.24 5.12
C PRO A 254 0.66 6.93 4.40
N ALA A 255 -0.60 6.53 4.44
CA ALA A 255 -1.12 5.38 3.71
C ALA A 255 -2.29 5.81 2.83
N GLY A 256 -2.50 5.10 1.72
CA GLY A 256 -3.67 5.33 0.90
C GLY A 256 -4.93 4.85 1.62
N CYS A 257 -5.90 5.72 1.72
CA CYS A 257 -7.21 5.44 2.31
C CYS A 257 -8.31 6.03 1.42
N TYR A 258 -9.51 5.50 1.54
CA TYR A 258 -10.65 6.07 0.83
C TYR A 258 -11.03 7.42 1.42
N VAL A 259 -11.08 8.44 0.56
CA VAL A 259 -11.43 9.81 0.93
C VAL A 259 -12.69 10.22 0.18
N ASN A 260 -13.71 10.61 0.95
CA ASN A 260 -14.93 11.21 0.46
C ASN A 260 -15.36 12.30 1.47
N ASP A 261 -14.67 13.43 1.42
CA ASP A 261 -14.79 14.52 2.40
C ASP A 261 -15.07 15.86 1.71
N GLU A 262 -16.28 16.39 1.92
CA GLU A 262 -16.70 17.66 1.32
C GLU A 262 -15.92 18.86 1.84
N LYS A 263 -15.50 18.82 3.12
CA LYS A 263 -14.76 19.93 3.73
C LYS A 263 -13.36 20.06 3.17
N LEU A 264 -12.75 18.92 2.88
CA LEU A 264 -11.42 18.88 2.27
C LEU A 264 -11.47 19.07 0.75
N GLY A 265 -12.64 18.95 0.13
CA GLY A 265 -12.81 19.00 -1.33
C GLY A 265 -12.33 17.75 -2.06
N PHE A 266 -11.95 16.67 -1.35
CA PHE A 266 -11.51 15.40 -1.93
C PHE A 266 -12.63 14.38 -1.85
N LYS A 267 -13.04 13.85 -3.02
CA LYS A 267 -14.21 12.97 -3.10
C LYS A 267 -13.91 11.70 -3.92
N ASN A 268 -14.35 10.57 -3.37
CA ASN A 268 -14.46 9.30 -4.10
C ASN A 268 -13.14 8.84 -4.74
N VAL A 269 -12.05 8.90 -3.99
CA VAL A 269 -10.73 8.41 -4.41
C VAL A 269 -10.04 7.65 -3.27
N MET A 270 -9.13 6.77 -3.64
CA MET A 270 -8.12 6.25 -2.73
C MET A 270 -6.87 7.12 -2.88
N MET A 271 -6.36 7.69 -1.80
CA MET A 271 -5.16 8.54 -1.83
C MET A 271 -4.42 8.51 -0.49
N ALA A 272 -3.12 8.76 -0.53
CA ALA A 272 -2.33 8.90 0.68
C ALA A 272 -2.70 10.19 1.44
N MET A 273 -2.99 10.01 2.72
CA MET A 273 -3.35 11.08 3.67
C MET A 273 -2.48 10.97 4.93
N PRO A 274 -2.47 11.98 5.80
CA PRO A 274 -1.98 11.83 7.17
C PRO A 274 -2.83 10.77 7.88
N THR A 275 -2.31 9.56 8.02
CA THR A 275 -3.06 8.41 8.54
C THR A 275 -2.50 7.86 9.84
N THR A 276 -3.36 7.21 10.58
CA THR A 276 -3.01 6.25 11.64
C THR A 276 -3.75 4.95 11.36
N ILE A 277 -3.01 3.84 11.36
CA ILE A 277 -3.59 2.49 11.32
C ILE A 277 -3.42 1.86 12.69
N ASP A 278 -4.48 1.28 13.22
CA ASP A 278 -4.48 0.47 14.43
C ASP A 278 -5.56 -0.62 14.35
N ALA A 279 -5.82 -1.34 15.43
CA ALA A 279 -6.79 -2.44 15.47
C ALA A 279 -8.24 -2.04 15.09
N THR A 280 -8.55 -0.75 15.00
CA THR A 280 -9.85 -0.22 14.58
C THR A 280 -9.90 0.12 13.08
N GLY A 281 -8.79 -0.06 12.36
CA GLY A 281 -8.63 0.22 10.95
C GLY A 281 -7.81 1.48 10.67
N VAL A 282 -7.98 2.05 9.46
CA VAL A 282 -7.30 3.29 9.06
C VAL A 282 -8.15 4.51 9.38
N HIS A 283 -7.51 5.52 9.93
CA HIS A 283 -8.08 6.84 10.20
C HIS A 283 -7.19 7.91 9.59
N TYR A 284 -7.77 8.91 8.94
CA TYR A 284 -7.02 10.03 8.40
C TYR A 284 -7.41 11.35 9.06
N THR A 285 -6.51 12.31 8.97
CA THR A 285 -6.72 13.70 9.39
C THR A 285 -6.49 14.64 8.22
N GLU A 286 -6.89 15.89 8.38
CA GLU A 286 -6.67 16.94 7.39
C GLU A 286 -5.18 17.15 7.14
N PRO A 287 -4.71 17.07 5.87
CA PRO A 287 -3.35 17.44 5.52
C PRO A 287 -3.17 18.95 5.67
N THR A 288 -2.03 19.36 6.22
CA THR A 288 -1.69 20.77 6.38
C THR A 288 -0.28 21.02 5.90
N GLY A 289 -0.10 22.04 5.07
CA GLY A 289 1.17 22.40 4.45
C GLY A 289 1.19 23.84 3.98
N THR A 290 2.23 24.23 3.24
CA THR A 290 2.27 25.53 2.57
C THR A 290 1.24 25.60 1.44
N PRO A 291 0.90 26.79 0.92
CA PRO A 291 0.02 26.89 -0.25
C PRO A 291 0.50 26.09 -1.45
N GLU A 292 1.82 26.02 -1.68
CA GLU A 292 2.43 25.26 -2.78
C GLU A 292 2.31 23.76 -2.57
N GLU A 293 2.51 23.27 -1.33
CA GLU A 293 2.32 21.85 -0.97
C GLU A 293 0.85 21.45 -1.14
N MET A 294 -0.07 22.29 -0.69
CA MET A 294 -1.51 22.04 -0.85
C MET A 294 -1.94 22.09 -2.32
N ALA A 295 -1.38 22.98 -3.14
CA ALA A 295 -1.63 23.02 -4.59
C ALA A 295 -1.09 21.74 -5.27
N SER A 296 0.08 21.23 -4.84
CA SER A 296 0.62 19.96 -5.33
C SER A 296 -0.29 18.77 -4.96
N LEU A 297 -0.83 18.77 -3.75
CA LEU A 297 -1.80 17.75 -3.31
C LEU A 297 -3.09 17.81 -4.12
N GLN A 298 -3.60 19.01 -4.41
CA GLN A 298 -4.77 19.20 -5.25
C GLN A 298 -4.54 18.66 -6.67
N ALA A 299 -3.39 18.94 -7.28
CA ALA A 299 -3.04 18.42 -8.60
C ALA A 299 -2.94 16.87 -8.59
N SER A 300 -2.40 16.30 -7.52
CA SER A 300 -2.34 14.85 -7.33
C SER A 300 -3.74 14.23 -7.22
N TYR A 301 -4.62 14.85 -6.46
CA TYR A 301 -6.03 14.43 -6.36
C TYR A 301 -6.75 14.47 -7.72
N GLU A 302 -6.57 15.55 -8.48
CA GLU A 302 -7.16 15.68 -9.82
C GLU A 302 -6.67 14.59 -10.78
N HIS A 303 -5.40 14.20 -10.66
CA HIS A 303 -4.86 13.06 -11.41
C HIS A 303 -5.54 11.74 -11.02
N LEU A 304 -5.75 11.50 -9.73
CA LEU A 304 -6.47 10.31 -9.25
C LEU A 304 -7.93 10.29 -9.71
N CYS A 305 -8.61 11.44 -9.75
CA CYS A 305 -9.95 11.56 -10.32
C CYS A 305 -9.96 11.15 -11.80
N LYS A 306 -8.99 11.59 -12.59
CA LYS A 306 -8.87 11.18 -14.00
C LYS A 306 -8.67 9.67 -14.15
N MET A 307 -7.82 9.07 -13.32
CA MET A 307 -7.61 7.62 -13.34
C MET A 307 -8.88 6.85 -12.95
N ARG A 308 -9.60 7.32 -11.93
CA ARG A 308 -10.90 6.75 -11.53
C ARG A 308 -11.90 6.83 -12.69
N ASP A 309 -12.02 7.99 -13.31
CA ASP A 309 -12.98 8.21 -14.42
C ASP A 309 -12.59 7.38 -15.66
N GLU A 310 -11.30 7.13 -15.87
CA GLU A 310 -10.81 6.22 -16.90
C GLU A 310 -11.29 4.78 -16.67
N ILE A 311 -11.17 4.25 -15.44
CA ILE A 311 -11.63 2.87 -15.15
C ILE A 311 -13.17 2.76 -15.10
N ILE A 312 -13.88 3.84 -14.83
CA ILE A 312 -15.34 3.92 -15.04
C ILE A 312 -15.65 3.82 -16.54
N GLY A 313 -14.96 4.60 -17.37
CA GLY A 313 -15.13 4.57 -18.83
C GLY A 313 -14.76 3.24 -19.49
N LEU A 314 -13.97 2.41 -18.80
CA LEU A 314 -13.61 1.05 -19.21
C LEU A 314 -14.56 -0.04 -18.67
N ASP A 315 -15.66 0.34 -18.03
CA ASP A 315 -16.65 -0.55 -17.40
C ASP A 315 -16.04 -1.54 -16.37
N ILE A 316 -14.98 -1.11 -15.66
CA ILE A 316 -14.32 -1.93 -14.62
C ILE A 316 -14.98 -1.68 -13.27
N ILE A 317 -15.33 -0.42 -13.00
CA ILE A 317 -16.15 -0.03 -11.85
C ILE A 317 -17.38 0.74 -12.35
N PRO A 318 -18.51 0.68 -11.64
CA PRO A 318 -19.71 1.44 -12.03
C PRO A 318 -19.49 2.96 -11.85
N ALA A 319 -20.40 3.75 -12.35
CA ALA A 319 -20.44 5.19 -12.09
C ALA A 319 -20.53 5.46 -10.59
N VAL A 320 -19.91 6.56 -10.11
CA VAL A 320 -19.83 6.88 -8.67
C VAL A 320 -21.19 6.82 -7.95
N ALA A 321 -22.27 7.25 -8.62
CA ALA A 321 -23.62 7.22 -8.05
C ALA A 321 -24.15 5.81 -7.78
N GLU A 322 -23.55 4.80 -8.40
CA GLU A 322 -23.97 3.39 -8.33
C GLU A 322 -23.13 2.56 -7.37
N TRP A 323 -22.03 3.09 -6.85
CA TRP A 323 -21.11 2.33 -5.98
C TRP A 323 -21.80 1.69 -4.77
N LYS A 324 -22.83 2.34 -4.24
CA LYS A 324 -23.62 1.80 -3.13
C LYS A 324 -24.39 0.52 -3.47
N ASN A 325 -24.57 0.22 -4.76
CA ASN A 325 -25.18 -1.04 -5.18
C ASN A 325 -24.22 -2.22 -4.97
N ASP A 326 -22.92 -2.00 -5.17
CA ASP A 326 -21.88 -3.00 -4.99
C ASP A 326 -21.36 -3.03 -3.56
N ASN A 327 -21.20 -1.86 -2.95
CA ASN A 327 -20.76 -1.68 -1.58
C ASN A 327 -21.61 -0.64 -0.83
N ALA A 328 -22.54 -1.10 -0.01
CA ALA A 328 -23.44 -0.24 0.76
C ALA A 328 -22.74 0.62 1.84
N ASN A 329 -21.45 0.39 2.09
CA ASN A 329 -20.63 1.12 3.08
C ASN A 329 -19.92 2.36 2.49
N LEU A 330 -20.09 2.66 1.18
CA LEU A 330 -19.52 3.83 0.49
C LEU A 330 -20.47 5.00 0.35
#